data_439456977e5883bc704c94926345bfb9
#
_entry.id   439456977e5883bc704c94926345bfb9
#
_cell.length_a   1.000
_cell.length_b   1.000
_cell.length_c   1.000
_cell.angle_alpha   90.00
_cell.angle_beta   90.00
_cell.angle_gamma   90.00
#
_symmetry.space_group_name_H-M   'P 1'
#
loop_
_entity.id
_entity.type
_entity.pdbx_description
1 polymer ?
#
loop_
_entity_poly.entity_id
_entity_poly.type
_entity_poly.pdbx_seq_one_letter_code
_entity_poly.pdbx_strand_id
1 'polypeptide(L)'
;MDAERKKAEGTEKAVAEKGGRRRSAARDLCRIALFAAVIAVCAWISVPVGEIPVTLQTMGVCLAAAFLGWKRGTAAVAVYILLGLCGVPVFAGFTGGIAKLVLPTGGYIVGFLFTALIVGGASDAVGERIKNTWARAGILAAAMAVGITVCYAFGTGWFLALYRMSDRAMTLAGALSMCVVPYLLPDLVKIVAAVLIVSAMKKYVRK
;
A
#
# COMPACT_ATOMS: atom_id res chain seq x y z
N MET A 1 -54.01 5.45 -15.04
CA MET A 1 -53.42 6.35 -14.04
C MET A 1 -52.43 5.65 -13.11
N ASP A 2 -52.77 4.50 -12.46
CA ASP A 2 -51.83 3.80 -11.53
C ASP A 2 -50.61 3.18 -12.20
N ALA A 3 -50.70 2.70 -13.44
CA ALA A 3 -49.56 2.11 -14.14
C ALA A 3 -48.49 3.14 -14.53
N GLU A 4 -48.91 4.34 -14.94
CA GLU A 4 -47.99 5.43 -15.27
C GLU A 4 -47.27 5.99 -14.02
N ARG A 5 -48.00 6.08 -12.92
CA ARG A 5 -47.42 6.51 -11.62
C ARG A 5 -46.36 5.53 -11.12
N LYS A 6 -46.63 4.21 -11.19
CA LYS A 6 -45.63 3.17 -10.82
C LYS A 6 -44.41 3.20 -11.73
N LYS A 7 -44.59 3.50 -13.04
CA LYS A 7 -43.47 3.61 -13.97
C LYS A 7 -42.62 4.86 -13.70
N ALA A 8 -43.22 6.00 -13.35
CA ALA A 8 -42.52 7.22 -12.96
C ALA A 8 -41.74 7.03 -11.67
N GLU A 9 -42.35 6.44 -10.62
CA GLU A 9 -41.66 6.12 -9.35
C GLU A 9 -40.49 5.13 -9.55
N GLY A 10 -40.62 4.15 -10.43
CA GLY A 10 -39.57 3.21 -10.79
C GLY A 10 -38.39 3.90 -11.47
N THR A 11 -38.66 4.84 -12.37
CA THR A 11 -37.63 5.62 -13.08
C THR A 11 -36.89 6.56 -12.13
N GLU A 12 -37.62 7.23 -11.25
CA GLU A 12 -37.04 8.15 -10.25
C GLU A 12 -36.11 7.42 -9.24
N LYS A 13 -36.56 6.25 -8.76
CA LYS A 13 -35.71 5.37 -7.90
C LYS A 13 -34.45 4.90 -8.63
N ALA A 14 -34.56 4.50 -9.91
CA ALA A 14 -33.41 4.07 -10.70
C ALA A 14 -32.40 5.21 -10.96
N VAL A 15 -32.87 6.44 -11.16
CA VAL A 15 -32.04 7.64 -11.34
C VAL A 15 -31.34 8.00 -10.02
N ALA A 16 -32.07 7.96 -8.89
CA ALA A 16 -31.52 8.22 -7.56
C ALA A 16 -30.45 7.19 -7.19
N GLU A 17 -30.68 5.91 -7.47
CA GLU A 17 -29.72 4.82 -7.22
C GLU A 17 -28.46 4.96 -8.07
N LYS A 18 -28.59 5.27 -9.38
CA LYS A 18 -27.46 5.58 -10.27
C LYS A 18 -26.68 6.79 -9.79
N GLY A 19 -27.35 7.84 -9.32
CA GLY A 19 -26.71 9.04 -8.76
C GLY A 19 -25.92 8.74 -7.48
N GLY A 20 -26.48 7.93 -6.58
CA GLY A 20 -25.82 7.48 -5.36
C GLY A 20 -24.58 6.63 -5.65
N ARG A 21 -24.67 5.71 -6.61
CA ARG A 21 -23.57 4.85 -7.04
C ARG A 21 -22.41 5.63 -7.68
N ARG A 22 -22.70 6.65 -8.49
CA ARG A 22 -21.71 7.55 -9.08
C ARG A 22 -20.97 8.37 -8.02
N ARG A 23 -21.68 8.92 -7.03
CA ARG A 23 -21.07 9.69 -5.93
C ARG A 23 -20.19 8.82 -5.04
N SER A 24 -20.56 7.57 -4.83
CA SER A 24 -19.74 6.60 -4.09
C SER A 24 -18.44 6.29 -4.84
N ALA A 25 -18.53 6.01 -6.15
CA ALA A 25 -17.38 5.72 -7.00
C ALA A 25 -16.39 6.91 -7.07
N ALA A 26 -16.90 8.14 -7.21
CA ALA A 26 -16.05 9.34 -7.22
C ALA A 26 -15.29 9.53 -5.91
N ARG A 27 -15.94 9.31 -4.76
CA ARG A 27 -15.29 9.38 -3.44
C ARG A 27 -14.20 8.32 -3.29
N ASP A 28 -14.45 7.12 -3.78
CA ASP A 28 -13.46 6.04 -3.74
C ASP A 28 -12.24 6.35 -4.60
N LEU A 29 -12.47 6.90 -5.79
CA LEU A 29 -11.40 7.33 -6.69
C LEU A 29 -10.54 8.44 -6.07
N CYS A 30 -11.18 9.44 -5.47
CA CYS A 30 -10.46 10.50 -4.75
C CYS A 30 -9.60 9.96 -3.60
N ARG A 31 -10.12 8.98 -2.84
CA ARG A 31 -9.36 8.35 -1.75
C ARG A 31 -8.17 7.55 -2.28
N ILE A 32 -8.35 6.79 -3.36
CA ILE A 32 -7.28 6.03 -4.02
C ILE A 32 -6.19 6.99 -4.50
N ALA A 33 -6.55 8.06 -5.19
CA ALA A 33 -5.60 9.05 -5.69
C ALA A 33 -4.86 9.77 -4.56
N LEU A 34 -5.57 10.15 -3.49
CA LEU A 34 -4.96 10.78 -2.32
C LEU A 34 -3.90 9.88 -1.68
N PHE A 35 -4.22 8.59 -1.46
CA PHE A 35 -3.27 7.67 -0.84
C PHE A 35 -2.13 7.29 -1.79
N ALA A 36 -2.35 7.24 -3.10
CA ALA A 36 -1.26 7.11 -4.07
C ALA A 36 -0.27 8.29 -3.96
N ALA A 37 -0.77 9.52 -3.81
CA ALA A 37 0.05 10.70 -3.57
C ALA A 37 0.78 10.64 -2.22
N VAL A 38 0.13 10.18 -1.16
CA VAL A 38 0.77 9.97 0.15
C VAL A 38 1.93 8.97 0.04
N ILE A 39 1.75 7.87 -0.69
CA ILE A 39 2.83 6.89 -0.91
C ILE A 39 4.00 7.54 -1.66
N ALA A 40 3.73 8.38 -2.68
CA ALA A 40 4.76 9.11 -3.43
C ALA A 40 5.55 10.06 -2.52
N VAL A 41 4.87 10.86 -1.69
CA VAL A 41 5.53 11.75 -0.72
C VAL A 41 6.38 10.94 0.26
N CYS A 42 5.89 9.82 0.76
CA CYS A 42 6.65 8.92 1.62
C CYS A 42 7.86 8.30 0.91
N ALA A 43 7.79 8.07 -0.40
CA ALA A 43 8.90 7.56 -1.20
C ALA A 43 10.00 8.62 -1.40
N TRP A 44 9.66 9.90 -1.49
CA TRP A 44 10.63 10.99 -1.61
C TRP A 44 11.41 11.21 -0.32
N ILE A 45 10.84 10.89 0.84
CA ILE A 45 11.57 10.89 2.10
C ILE A 45 12.42 9.61 2.16
N SER A 46 13.63 9.72 1.62
CA SER A 46 14.55 8.60 1.44
C SER A 46 15.95 8.96 1.90
N VAL A 47 16.61 8.01 2.57
CA VAL A 47 18.01 8.09 2.96
C VAL A 47 18.76 7.02 2.17
N PRO A 48 19.78 7.39 1.39
CA PRO A 48 20.57 6.42 0.64
C PRO A 48 21.43 5.59 1.61
N VAL A 49 21.10 4.30 1.74
CA VAL A 49 21.86 3.34 2.55
C VAL A 49 22.16 2.12 1.68
N GLY A 50 23.34 2.11 1.06
CA GLY A 50 23.74 1.02 0.16
C GLY A 50 22.95 0.96 -1.14
N GLU A 51 22.67 -0.25 -1.63
CA GLU A 51 22.01 -0.52 -2.92
C GLU A 51 20.52 -0.17 -2.91
N ILE A 52 19.88 -0.21 -1.75
CA ILE A 52 18.44 0.05 -1.59
C ILE A 52 18.28 1.21 -0.61
N PRO A 53 17.62 2.32 -0.97
CA PRO A 53 17.41 3.43 -0.05
C PRO A 53 16.41 3.07 1.06
N VAL A 54 16.68 3.53 2.29
CA VAL A 54 15.68 3.52 3.36
C VAL A 54 14.66 4.63 3.08
N THR A 55 13.39 4.28 2.91
CA THR A 55 12.31 5.24 2.59
C THR A 55 11.16 5.12 3.58
N LEU A 56 10.32 6.13 3.68
CA LEU A 56 9.03 6.02 4.39
C LEU A 56 7.94 5.35 3.53
N GLN A 57 8.27 4.87 2.35
CA GLN A 57 7.33 4.29 1.38
C GLN A 57 6.56 3.09 1.94
N THR A 58 7.24 2.17 2.65
CA THR A 58 6.60 1.03 3.33
C THR A 58 5.52 1.47 4.32
N MET A 59 5.77 2.56 5.07
CA MET A 59 4.78 3.15 5.95
C MET A 59 3.59 3.70 5.17
N GLY A 60 3.83 4.43 4.08
CA GLY A 60 2.76 4.94 3.19
C GLY A 60 1.86 3.82 2.65
N VAL A 61 2.45 2.71 2.22
CA VAL A 61 1.72 1.51 1.75
C VAL A 61 0.87 0.92 2.88
N CYS A 62 1.44 0.75 4.08
CA CYS A 62 0.73 0.24 5.25
C CYS A 62 -0.44 1.14 5.65
N LEU A 63 -0.25 2.47 5.62
CA LEU A 63 -1.31 3.44 5.88
C LEU A 63 -2.43 3.35 4.85
N ALA A 64 -2.10 3.34 3.56
CA ALA A 64 -3.08 3.21 2.48
C ALA A 64 -3.94 1.95 2.66
N ALA A 65 -3.30 0.81 2.90
CA ALA A 65 -3.97 -0.46 3.12
C ALA A 65 -4.83 -0.48 4.40
N ALA A 66 -4.31 0.05 5.51
CA ALA A 66 -5.01 0.07 6.80
C ALA A 66 -6.24 0.99 6.80
N PHE A 67 -6.20 2.11 6.04
CA PHE A 67 -7.34 3.04 5.96
C PHE A 67 -8.37 2.65 4.91
N LEU A 68 -7.94 2.18 3.75
CA LEU A 68 -8.81 1.93 2.60
C LEU A 68 -9.32 0.48 2.51
N GLY A 69 -8.70 -0.45 3.26
CA GLY A 69 -8.97 -1.88 3.16
C GLY A 69 -8.27 -2.52 1.94
N TRP A 70 -8.50 -3.82 1.73
CA TRP A 70 -7.74 -4.58 0.75
C TRP A 70 -7.97 -4.15 -0.70
N LYS A 71 -9.21 -3.86 -1.10
CA LYS A 71 -9.52 -3.48 -2.49
C LYS A 71 -8.95 -2.12 -2.86
N ARG A 72 -9.32 -1.09 -2.09
CA ARG A 72 -8.96 0.30 -2.39
C ARG A 72 -7.50 0.59 -2.03
N GLY A 73 -6.99 -0.02 -0.96
CA GLY A 73 -5.58 0.11 -0.56
C GLY A 73 -4.65 -0.48 -1.61
N THR A 74 -4.94 -1.70 -2.09
CA THR A 74 -4.16 -2.30 -3.18
C THR A 74 -4.31 -1.51 -4.48
N ALA A 75 -5.50 -0.98 -4.78
CA ALA A 75 -5.70 -0.10 -5.94
C ALA A 75 -4.86 1.19 -5.83
N ALA A 76 -4.73 1.80 -4.64
CA ALA A 76 -3.90 2.98 -4.44
C ALA A 76 -2.41 2.68 -4.69
N VAL A 77 -1.92 1.53 -4.21
CA VAL A 77 -0.55 1.06 -4.47
C VAL A 77 -0.35 0.76 -5.95
N ALA A 78 -1.32 0.11 -6.61
CA ALA A 78 -1.25 -0.16 -8.05
C ALA A 78 -1.20 1.14 -8.89
N VAL A 79 -2.05 2.12 -8.57
CA VAL A 79 -2.03 3.45 -9.22
C VAL A 79 -0.68 4.13 -9.00
N TYR A 80 -0.14 4.13 -7.78
CA TYR A 80 1.18 4.67 -7.48
C TYR A 80 2.28 4.01 -8.35
N ILE A 81 2.28 2.68 -8.44
CA ILE A 81 3.25 1.94 -9.26
C ILE A 81 3.08 2.29 -10.74
N LEU A 82 1.85 2.30 -11.25
CA LEU A 82 1.57 2.63 -12.65
C LEU A 82 2.04 4.05 -13.01
N LEU A 83 1.79 5.04 -12.16
CA LEU A 83 2.29 6.41 -12.35
C LEU A 83 3.81 6.42 -12.45
N GLY A 84 4.50 5.71 -11.55
CA GLY A 84 5.94 5.59 -11.57
C GLY A 84 6.46 4.92 -12.84
N LEU A 85 5.82 3.87 -13.33
CA LEU A 85 6.18 3.17 -14.57
C LEU A 85 5.94 4.02 -15.81
N CYS A 86 4.91 4.87 -15.81
CA CYS A 86 4.66 5.85 -16.87
C CYS A 86 5.69 6.99 -16.91
N GLY A 87 6.68 7.00 -16.01
CA GLY A 87 7.76 7.99 -15.99
C GLY A 87 7.53 9.14 -15.01
N VAL A 88 6.41 9.18 -14.28
CA VAL A 88 6.21 10.20 -13.24
C VAL A 88 7.22 9.95 -12.10
N PRO A 89 7.95 10.98 -11.61
CA PRO A 89 9.03 10.82 -10.64
C PRO A 89 8.50 10.57 -9.21
N VAL A 90 7.71 9.52 -9.02
CA VAL A 90 7.06 9.17 -7.75
C VAL A 90 7.85 8.17 -6.91
N PHE A 91 8.88 7.52 -7.47
CA PHE A 91 9.72 6.58 -6.73
C PHE A 91 10.80 7.28 -5.91
N ALA A 92 11.48 6.52 -5.05
CA ALA A 92 12.56 7.03 -4.21
C ALA A 92 13.63 7.78 -5.02
N GLY A 93 14.08 8.93 -4.49
CA GLY A 93 15.03 9.80 -5.17
C GLY A 93 14.45 10.54 -6.37
N PHE A 94 13.14 10.82 -6.38
CA PHE A 94 12.43 11.51 -7.47
C PHE A 94 12.62 10.84 -8.83
N THR A 95 12.58 9.52 -8.85
CA THR A 95 12.80 8.72 -10.06
C THR A 95 11.49 8.10 -10.55
N GLY A 96 11.48 7.69 -11.82
CA GLY A 96 10.38 7.01 -12.48
C GLY A 96 10.86 6.23 -13.69
N GLY A 97 9.94 5.62 -14.40
CA GLY A 97 10.17 4.84 -15.61
C GLY A 97 10.26 3.33 -15.37
N ILE A 98 9.96 2.58 -16.44
CA ILE A 98 9.91 1.10 -16.42
C ILE A 98 11.26 0.48 -16.06
N ALA A 99 12.37 1.17 -16.33
CA ALA A 99 13.72 0.74 -15.97
C ALA A 99 13.87 0.47 -14.47
N LYS A 100 13.06 1.11 -13.61
CA LYS A 100 13.09 0.86 -12.15
C LYS A 100 12.68 -0.56 -11.76
N LEU A 101 11.90 -1.25 -12.57
CA LEU A 101 11.56 -2.66 -12.33
C LEU A 101 12.74 -3.59 -12.55
N VAL A 102 13.65 -3.25 -13.48
CA VAL A 102 14.86 -4.05 -13.76
C VAL A 102 16.03 -3.73 -12.82
N LEU A 103 15.85 -2.76 -11.90
CA LEU A 103 16.83 -2.45 -10.87
C LEU A 103 16.62 -3.32 -9.61
N PRO A 104 17.61 -3.38 -8.69
CA PRO A 104 17.50 -4.11 -7.44
C PRO A 104 16.25 -3.79 -6.61
N THR A 105 15.74 -2.57 -6.70
CA THR A 105 14.53 -2.11 -6.01
C THR A 105 13.23 -2.59 -6.64
N GLY A 106 13.24 -3.11 -7.88
CA GLY A 106 12.02 -3.47 -8.62
C GLY A 106 11.17 -4.52 -7.92
N GLY A 107 11.80 -5.55 -7.37
CA GLY A 107 11.10 -6.59 -6.63
C GLY A 107 10.36 -6.07 -5.39
N TYR A 108 10.93 -5.09 -4.70
CA TYR A 108 10.28 -4.45 -3.55
C TYR A 108 9.08 -3.61 -3.96
N ILE A 109 9.15 -2.92 -5.11
CA ILE A 109 8.02 -2.15 -5.66
C ILE A 109 6.83 -3.08 -5.94
N VAL A 110 7.07 -4.25 -6.53
CA VAL A 110 6.03 -5.27 -6.72
C VAL A 110 5.57 -5.86 -5.39
N GLY A 111 6.50 -6.08 -4.46
CA GLY A 111 6.25 -6.57 -3.10
C GLY A 111 5.25 -5.71 -2.31
N PHE A 112 5.16 -4.41 -2.58
CA PHE A 112 4.18 -3.51 -1.94
C PHE A 112 2.72 -3.88 -2.23
N LEU A 113 2.43 -4.51 -3.37
CA LEU A 113 1.07 -5.01 -3.66
C LEU A 113 0.67 -6.12 -2.68
N PHE A 114 1.59 -7.05 -2.40
CA PHE A 114 1.34 -8.11 -1.42
C PHE A 114 1.20 -7.55 -0.01
N THR A 115 2.04 -6.59 0.37
CA THR A 115 1.90 -5.87 1.65
C THR A 115 0.53 -5.22 1.78
N ALA A 116 0.06 -4.53 0.72
CA ALA A 116 -1.24 -3.88 0.74
C ALA A 116 -2.40 -4.89 0.84
N LEU A 117 -2.31 -6.03 0.17
CA LEU A 117 -3.31 -7.09 0.27
C LEU A 117 -3.39 -7.65 1.68
N ILE A 118 -2.26 -7.97 2.30
CA ILE A 118 -2.20 -8.57 3.65
C ILE A 118 -2.71 -7.58 4.70
N VAL A 119 -2.17 -6.36 4.71
CA VAL A 119 -2.54 -5.33 5.69
C VAL A 119 -3.99 -4.87 5.51
N GLY A 120 -4.42 -4.70 4.26
CA GLY A 120 -5.79 -4.32 3.92
C GLY A 120 -6.79 -5.40 4.29
N GLY A 121 -6.48 -6.67 4.01
CA GLY A 121 -7.30 -7.82 4.41
C GLY A 121 -7.45 -7.92 5.92
N ALA A 122 -6.36 -7.77 6.67
CA ALA A 122 -6.39 -7.71 8.12
C ALA A 122 -7.21 -6.51 8.63
N SER A 123 -7.07 -5.34 8.02
CA SER A 123 -7.84 -4.15 8.39
C SER A 123 -9.34 -4.35 8.20
N ASP A 124 -9.76 -4.99 7.10
CA ASP A 124 -11.16 -5.30 6.83
C ASP A 124 -11.70 -6.36 7.78
N ALA A 125 -10.92 -7.42 8.04
CA ALA A 125 -11.32 -8.50 8.95
C ALA A 125 -11.50 -8.02 10.40
N VAL A 126 -10.65 -7.09 10.84
CA VAL A 126 -10.66 -6.52 12.20
C VAL A 126 -11.70 -5.39 12.33
N GLY A 127 -12.11 -4.77 11.21
CA GLY A 127 -12.83 -3.49 11.12
C GLY A 127 -14.01 -3.34 12.07
N GLU A 128 -14.97 -4.28 12.07
CA GLU A 128 -16.19 -4.23 12.90
C GLU A 128 -16.22 -5.27 14.02
N ARG A 129 -15.39 -6.32 13.92
CA ARG A 129 -15.44 -7.49 14.80
C ARG A 129 -14.73 -7.27 16.13
N ILE A 130 -13.70 -6.43 16.18
CA ILE A 130 -12.87 -6.23 17.37
C ILE A 130 -13.08 -4.83 17.93
N LYS A 131 -13.78 -4.73 19.06
CA LYS A 131 -14.04 -3.48 19.76
C LYS A 131 -12.83 -2.98 20.56
N ASN A 132 -11.96 -3.90 21.00
CA ASN A 132 -10.76 -3.55 21.79
C ASN A 132 -9.71 -2.88 20.89
N THR A 133 -9.39 -1.63 21.18
CA THR A 133 -8.41 -0.82 20.41
C THR A 133 -7.01 -1.42 20.45
N TRP A 134 -6.58 -1.96 21.57
CA TRP A 134 -5.25 -2.57 21.72
C TRP A 134 -5.12 -3.88 20.94
N ALA A 135 -6.13 -4.74 21.00
CA ALA A 135 -6.14 -5.96 20.20
C ALA A 135 -6.13 -5.67 18.71
N ARG A 136 -6.88 -4.64 18.28
CA ARG A 136 -6.89 -4.17 16.90
C ARG A 136 -5.52 -3.62 16.46
N ALA A 137 -4.88 -2.81 17.30
CA ALA A 137 -3.55 -2.29 17.04
C ALA A 137 -2.51 -3.43 16.91
N GLY A 138 -2.56 -4.41 17.79
CA GLY A 138 -1.70 -5.60 17.74
C GLY A 138 -1.86 -6.42 16.47
N ILE A 139 -3.10 -6.67 16.03
CA ILE A 139 -3.37 -7.41 14.79
C ILE A 139 -2.88 -6.64 13.56
N LEU A 140 -3.10 -5.32 13.53
CA LEU A 140 -2.60 -4.48 12.44
C LEU A 140 -1.07 -4.46 12.42
N ALA A 141 -0.41 -4.34 13.58
CA ALA A 141 1.05 -4.41 13.68
C ALA A 141 1.59 -5.76 13.16
N ALA A 142 0.97 -6.87 13.58
CA ALA A 142 1.34 -8.19 13.09
C ALA A 142 1.14 -8.33 11.56
N ALA A 143 0.01 -7.84 11.03
CA ALA A 143 -0.25 -7.86 9.60
C ALA A 143 0.76 -7.01 8.80
N MET A 144 1.15 -5.84 9.33
CA MET A 144 2.19 -4.99 8.72
C MET A 144 3.55 -5.70 8.74
N ALA A 145 3.93 -6.34 9.86
CA ALA A 145 5.16 -7.11 9.97
C ALA A 145 5.19 -8.27 8.95
N VAL A 146 4.11 -9.05 8.86
CA VAL A 146 3.98 -10.13 7.86
C VAL A 146 4.04 -9.58 6.44
N GLY A 147 3.31 -8.50 6.14
CA GLY A 147 3.31 -7.88 4.82
C GLY A 147 4.70 -7.39 4.40
N ILE A 148 5.45 -6.76 5.31
CA ILE A 148 6.83 -6.31 5.07
C ILE A 148 7.77 -7.51 4.90
N THR A 149 7.61 -8.58 5.68
CA THR A 149 8.40 -9.82 5.52
C THR A 149 8.19 -10.43 4.15
N VAL A 150 6.94 -10.50 3.65
CA VAL A 150 6.64 -10.98 2.30
C VAL A 150 7.26 -10.06 1.25
N CYS A 151 7.22 -8.74 1.45
CA CYS A 151 7.89 -7.78 0.58
C CYS A 151 9.42 -8.01 0.54
N TYR A 152 10.05 -8.26 1.69
CA TYR A 152 11.47 -8.61 1.75
C TYR A 152 11.78 -9.92 1.02
N ALA A 153 10.98 -10.95 1.22
CA ALA A 153 11.19 -12.24 0.56
C ALA A 153 11.14 -12.09 -0.97
N PHE A 154 10.13 -11.36 -1.48
CA PHE A 154 9.99 -11.10 -2.91
C PHE A 154 11.10 -10.19 -3.44
N GLY A 155 11.41 -9.09 -2.75
CA GLY A 155 12.45 -8.14 -3.15
C GLY A 155 13.85 -8.74 -3.13
N THR A 156 14.19 -9.50 -2.09
CA THR A 156 15.49 -10.18 -1.99
C THR A 156 15.62 -11.30 -3.04
N GLY A 157 14.53 -12.03 -3.31
CA GLY A 157 14.50 -13.02 -4.39
C GLY A 157 14.77 -12.38 -5.76
N TRP A 158 14.14 -11.25 -6.03
CA TRP A 158 14.38 -10.45 -7.25
C TRP A 158 15.84 -9.96 -7.33
N PHE A 159 16.35 -9.41 -6.23
CA PHE A 159 17.73 -8.97 -6.13
C PHE A 159 18.72 -10.09 -6.47
N LEU A 160 18.56 -11.28 -5.88
CA LEU A 160 19.40 -12.43 -6.16
C LEU A 160 19.31 -12.90 -7.62
N ALA A 161 18.10 -12.85 -8.22
CA ALA A 161 17.91 -13.21 -9.63
C ALA A 161 18.71 -12.26 -10.54
N LEU A 162 18.66 -10.94 -10.28
CA LEU A 162 19.42 -9.95 -11.06
C LEU A 162 20.94 -10.13 -10.91
N TYR A 163 21.43 -10.40 -9.71
CA TYR A 163 22.86 -10.63 -9.48
C TYR A 163 23.37 -11.88 -10.16
N ARG A 164 22.57 -12.95 -10.21
CA ARG A 164 22.90 -14.16 -10.98
C ARG A 164 23.00 -13.89 -12.48
N MET A 165 22.12 -13.04 -13.02
CA MET A 165 22.14 -12.67 -14.44
C MET A 165 23.34 -11.78 -14.81
N SER A 166 23.98 -11.14 -13.82
CA SER A 166 25.12 -10.23 -14.00
C SER A 166 26.47 -10.90 -13.71
N ASP A 167 26.54 -12.24 -13.66
CA ASP A 167 27.73 -13.04 -13.30
C ASP A 167 28.39 -12.64 -11.94
N ARG A 168 27.65 -11.98 -11.09
CA ARG A 168 28.08 -11.62 -9.74
C ARG A 168 27.53 -12.66 -8.76
N ALA A 169 28.39 -13.58 -8.33
CA ALA A 169 28.03 -14.58 -7.33
C ALA A 169 27.72 -13.92 -5.99
N MET A 170 26.46 -13.86 -5.61
CA MET A 170 26.03 -13.40 -4.29
C MET A 170 25.34 -14.54 -3.54
N THR A 171 25.74 -14.77 -2.31
CA THR A 171 25.09 -15.76 -1.42
C THR A 171 23.80 -15.18 -0.85
N LEU A 172 22.85 -16.07 -0.48
CA LEU A 172 21.63 -15.66 0.19
C LEU A 172 21.91 -14.86 1.49
N ALA A 173 22.91 -15.32 2.26
CA ALA A 173 23.31 -14.61 3.50
C ALA A 173 23.83 -13.19 3.20
N GLY A 174 24.62 -13.02 2.13
CA GLY A 174 25.07 -11.70 1.68
C GLY A 174 23.91 -10.78 1.26
N ALA A 175 22.96 -11.30 0.49
CA ALA A 175 21.78 -10.53 0.09
C ALA A 175 20.91 -10.14 1.28
N LEU A 176 20.70 -11.03 2.25
CA LEU A 176 19.92 -10.73 3.46
C LEU A 176 20.61 -9.67 4.31
N SER A 177 21.92 -9.74 4.48
CA SER A 177 22.69 -8.74 5.26
C SER A 177 22.67 -7.35 4.62
N MET A 178 22.60 -7.26 3.28
CA MET A 178 22.53 -5.98 2.56
C MET A 178 21.11 -5.44 2.42
N CYS A 179 20.13 -6.31 2.17
CA CYS A 179 18.78 -5.92 1.76
C CYS A 179 17.74 -6.01 2.86
N VAL A 180 18.03 -6.66 4.00
CA VAL A 180 17.06 -6.87 5.08
C VAL A 180 17.55 -6.32 6.41
N VAL A 181 18.75 -6.73 6.84
CA VAL A 181 19.26 -6.40 8.19
C VAL A 181 19.25 -4.90 8.49
N PRO A 182 19.74 -4.00 7.62
CA PRO A 182 19.76 -2.55 7.90
C PRO A 182 18.36 -1.92 7.98
N TYR A 183 17.37 -2.59 7.40
CA TYR A 183 15.99 -2.06 7.28
C TYR A 183 15.07 -2.52 8.40
N LEU A 184 15.43 -3.57 9.15
CA LEU A 184 14.60 -4.13 10.22
C LEU A 184 14.26 -3.09 11.29
N LEU A 185 15.25 -2.36 11.77
CA LEU A 185 15.04 -1.35 12.81
C LEU A 185 14.22 -0.15 12.31
N PRO A 186 14.54 0.49 11.16
CA PRO A 186 13.69 1.51 10.58
C PRO A 186 12.25 1.04 10.31
N ASP A 187 12.05 -0.17 9.81
CA ASP A 187 10.72 -0.65 9.50
C ASP A 187 9.89 -0.99 10.74
N LEU A 188 10.54 -1.42 11.84
CA LEU A 188 9.87 -1.55 13.12
C LEU A 188 9.34 -0.20 13.62
N VAL A 189 10.13 0.86 13.53
CA VAL A 189 9.70 2.23 13.87
C VAL A 189 8.55 2.68 13.00
N LYS A 190 8.59 2.41 11.70
CA LYS A 190 7.49 2.74 10.75
C LYS A 190 6.21 1.99 11.07
N ILE A 191 6.29 0.70 11.44
CA ILE A 191 5.11 -0.09 11.87
C ILE A 191 4.48 0.56 13.08
N VAL A 192 5.27 0.89 14.11
CA VAL A 192 4.75 1.54 15.32
C VAL A 192 4.08 2.88 14.97
N ALA A 193 4.77 3.72 14.19
CA ALA A 193 4.22 5.01 13.74
C ALA A 193 2.91 4.84 12.95
N ALA A 194 2.87 3.90 11.99
CA ALA A 194 1.69 3.63 11.20
C ALA A 194 0.50 3.17 12.06
N VAL A 195 0.73 2.27 13.02
CA VAL A 195 -0.30 1.79 13.95
C VAL A 195 -0.83 2.91 14.83
N LEU A 196 0.06 3.78 15.34
CA LEU A 196 -0.35 4.94 16.14
C LEU A 196 -1.20 5.91 15.31
N ILE A 197 -0.78 6.25 14.08
CA ILE A 197 -1.53 7.12 13.17
C ILE A 197 -2.91 6.52 12.86
N VAL A 198 -2.98 5.23 12.51
CA VAL A 198 -4.24 4.54 12.22
C VAL A 198 -5.16 4.54 13.44
N SER A 199 -4.61 4.28 14.63
CA SER A 199 -5.38 4.23 15.88
C SER A 199 -5.92 5.61 16.27
N ALA A 200 -5.13 6.67 16.11
CA ALA A 200 -5.53 8.04 16.37
C ALA A 200 -6.60 8.54 15.39
N MET A 201 -6.39 8.32 14.08
CA MET A 201 -7.28 8.86 13.03
C MET A 201 -8.59 8.09 12.88
N LYS A 202 -8.65 6.78 13.16
CA LYS A 202 -9.92 6.02 13.11
C LYS A 202 -10.97 6.54 14.10
N LYS A 203 -10.57 7.23 15.15
CA LYS A 203 -11.48 7.93 16.05
C LYS A 203 -12.24 9.07 15.34
N TYR A 204 -11.62 9.71 14.33
CA TYR A 204 -12.18 10.84 13.58
C TYR A 204 -12.89 10.43 12.28
N VAL A 205 -12.45 9.35 11.64
CA VAL A 205 -13.02 8.85 10.36
C VAL A 205 -14.32 8.08 10.57
N ARG A 206 -14.63 7.69 11.82
CA ARG A 206 -15.83 6.91 12.19
C ARG A 206 -17.04 7.79 12.59
N LYS A 207 -16.93 9.11 12.44
CA LYS A 207 -18.04 10.05 12.49
C LYS A 207 -18.44 10.45 11.05
#